data_6a4aa2355ad9e39de387fe6a4646ef6c
#
_entry.id   6a4aa2355ad9e39de387fe6a4646ef6c
#
_cell.length_a   1.000
_cell.length_b   1.000
_cell.length_c   1.000
_cell.angle_alpha   90.00
_cell.angle_beta   90.00
_cell.angle_gamma   90.00
#
_symmetry.space_group_name_H-M   'P 1'
#
loop_
_entity.id
_entity.type
_entity.pdbx_description
1 polymer ?
#
loop_
_entity_poly.entity_id
_entity_poly.type
_entity_poly.pdbx_seq_one_letter_code
_entity_poly.pdbx_strand_id
1 'polypeptide(L)'
;MLLWSSTDGAGAVAWRLPGTLPPVIPAPVVRVLALLFALLWLFPGFGLIDLTVTWDEDWPVVLEAGWGLFFTVVVAVPSLAVAAQLRRAAASIVQLTVGAAALVVGGLVSVELGAVVLGVLVALEAALFAAVRDGERVRPVRLATDRTLLLLAAVAAVPWLVYAIEMAELDRDGSAESDITNGVDHYAVQAATALALVALVLVAAVWPRARRLCGLSAASVAVYLGVVSFSSPGTPGGFDRTWSGACVLWGAAVAVAAWRGGRSDEQRGPRSETAERQAVTSRVAP
;
A
#
# COMPACT_ATOMS: atom_id res chain seq x y z
N MET A 1 -32.40 24.86 -3.88
CA MET A 1 -33.72 24.33 -4.25
C MET A 1 -33.55 22.83 -4.44
N LEU A 2 -34.01 22.02 -3.50
CA LEU A 2 -33.89 20.55 -3.53
C LEU A 2 -35.08 19.98 -4.34
N LEU A 3 -34.79 19.31 -5.44
CA LEU A 3 -35.81 18.63 -6.22
C LEU A 3 -35.99 17.21 -5.68
N TRP A 4 -37.17 16.92 -5.18
CA TRP A 4 -37.59 15.61 -4.71
C TRP A 4 -38.02 14.74 -5.92
N SER A 5 -37.36 13.61 -6.11
CA SER A 5 -37.76 12.62 -7.13
C SER A 5 -38.32 11.40 -6.39
N SER A 6 -39.56 11.06 -6.70
CA SER A 6 -40.29 9.91 -6.18
C SER A 6 -39.59 8.60 -6.52
N THR A 7 -39.48 7.69 -5.52
CA THR A 7 -38.84 6.39 -5.63
C THR A 7 -39.83 5.30 -5.89
N ASP A 8 -39.54 4.44 -6.86
CA ASP A 8 -40.15 3.13 -6.96
C ASP A 8 -39.48 2.16 -5.95
N GLY A 9 -40.18 1.84 -4.91
CA GLY A 9 -40.23 0.55 -4.21
C GLY A 9 -39.02 0.00 -3.45
N ALA A 10 -37.91 0.70 -3.26
CA ALA A 10 -36.84 0.25 -2.37
C ALA A 10 -36.07 1.44 -1.80
N GLY A 11 -36.26 1.74 -0.55
CA GLY A 11 -35.89 2.97 0.18
C GLY A 11 -34.42 3.41 0.23
N ALA A 12 -33.76 3.58 -0.91
CA ALA A 12 -32.47 4.22 -1.03
C ALA A 12 -32.64 5.63 -1.60
N VAL A 13 -32.67 6.65 -0.73
CA VAL A 13 -32.66 8.06 -1.14
C VAL A 13 -31.26 8.42 -1.63
N ALA A 14 -31.10 8.52 -2.94
CA ALA A 14 -29.88 9.04 -3.54
C ALA A 14 -30.00 10.57 -3.65
N TRP A 15 -29.31 11.29 -2.78
CA TRP A 15 -29.17 12.74 -2.88
C TRP A 15 -28.26 13.10 -4.05
N ARG A 16 -28.83 13.73 -5.11
CA ARG A 16 -28.04 14.37 -6.16
C ARG A 16 -27.95 15.85 -5.86
N LEU A 17 -26.75 16.32 -5.59
CA LEU A 17 -26.46 17.76 -5.57
C LEU A 17 -26.48 18.28 -7.02
N PRO A 18 -27.20 19.39 -7.31
CA PRO A 18 -27.21 19.97 -8.65
C PRO A 18 -25.86 20.69 -8.90
N GLY A 19 -25.20 20.25 -9.95
CA GLY A 19 -24.34 21.06 -10.79
C GLY A 19 -22.99 21.53 -10.24
N THR A 20 -21.99 20.79 -10.46
CA THR A 20 -20.76 21.07 -11.22
C THR A 20 -20.02 19.74 -11.31
N LEU A 21 -20.08 19.10 -12.46
CA LEU A 21 -19.19 18.00 -12.74
C LEU A 21 -17.76 18.58 -12.63
N PRO A 22 -16.89 18.03 -11.76
CA PRO A 22 -15.50 18.45 -11.75
C PRO A 22 -14.91 18.23 -13.14
N PRO A 23 -13.94 19.03 -13.56
CA PRO A 23 -13.30 18.86 -14.86
C PRO A 23 -12.75 17.43 -14.95
N VAL A 24 -13.28 16.67 -15.90
CA VAL A 24 -12.81 15.29 -16.14
C VAL A 24 -11.40 15.40 -16.74
N ILE A 25 -10.36 15.18 -15.92
CA ILE A 25 -9.00 15.12 -16.42
C ILE A 25 -8.91 13.91 -17.37
N PRO A 26 -8.44 14.10 -18.62
CA PRO A 26 -8.36 13.00 -19.58
C PRO A 26 -7.48 11.84 -19.07
N ALA A 27 -7.94 10.61 -19.29
CA ALA A 27 -7.22 9.41 -18.87
C ALA A 27 -5.72 9.36 -19.27
N PRO A 28 -5.31 9.83 -20.47
CA PRO A 28 -3.89 9.91 -20.81
C PRO A 28 -3.08 10.81 -19.88
N VAL A 29 -3.63 11.95 -19.47
CA VAL A 29 -2.96 12.88 -18.55
C VAL A 29 -2.73 12.23 -17.20
N VAL A 30 -3.72 11.51 -16.67
CA VAL A 30 -3.59 10.77 -15.40
C VAL A 30 -2.48 9.72 -15.49
N ARG A 31 -2.42 8.99 -16.60
CA ARG A 31 -1.36 7.98 -16.81
C ARG A 31 0.02 8.59 -16.88
N VAL A 32 0.16 9.73 -17.57
CA VAL A 32 1.43 10.45 -17.64
C VAL A 32 1.84 10.96 -16.26
N LEU A 33 0.93 11.57 -15.51
CA LEU A 33 1.19 12.01 -14.14
C LEU A 33 1.61 10.85 -13.24
N ALA A 34 0.89 9.73 -13.29
CA ALA A 34 1.21 8.55 -12.49
C ALA A 34 2.60 7.96 -12.86
N LEU A 35 2.96 7.98 -14.15
CA LEU A 35 4.30 7.59 -14.59
C LEU A 35 5.37 8.56 -14.08
N LEU A 36 5.11 9.87 -14.13
CA LEU A 36 6.04 10.87 -13.62
C LEU A 36 6.26 10.74 -12.11
N PHE A 37 5.21 10.50 -11.33
CA PHE A 37 5.34 10.23 -9.90
C PHE A 37 6.14 8.94 -9.64
N ALA A 38 5.85 7.86 -10.37
CA ALA A 38 6.63 6.64 -10.24
C ALA A 38 8.12 6.88 -10.53
N LEU A 39 8.45 7.60 -11.61
CA LEU A 39 9.83 7.94 -11.95
C LEU A 39 10.49 8.86 -10.90
N LEU A 40 9.72 9.80 -10.33
CA LEU A 40 10.19 10.65 -9.23
C LEU A 40 10.64 9.82 -8.03
N TRP A 41 9.83 8.85 -7.60
CA TRP A 41 10.16 8.02 -6.45
C TRP A 41 11.25 6.99 -6.74
N LEU A 42 11.32 6.47 -7.97
CA LEU A 42 12.34 5.49 -8.37
C LEU A 42 13.75 6.10 -8.47
N PHE A 43 13.87 7.35 -8.95
CA PHE A 43 15.15 7.98 -9.24
C PHE A 43 15.47 9.15 -8.31
N PRO A 44 14.85 10.34 -8.39
CA PRO A 44 15.14 11.41 -7.42
C PRO A 44 14.80 11.06 -5.97
N GLY A 45 13.79 10.19 -5.76
CA GLY A 45 13.43 9.61 -4.46
C GLY A 45 14.34 8.46 -4.02
N PHE A 46 15.32 8.07 -4.83
CA PHE A 46 16.30 7.02 -4.58
C PHE A 46 15.74 5.60 -4.39
N GLY A 47 14.44 5.36 -4.62
CA GLY A 47 13.84 4.05 -4.41
C GLY A 47 14.56 2.91 -5.14
N LEU A 48 14.79 3.05 -6.45
CA LEU A 48 15.49 2.03 -7.23
C LEU A 48 17.01 2.11 -7.04
N ILE A 49 17.56 3.30 -6.80
CA ILE A 49 19.00 3.51 -6.63
C ILE A 49 19.47 2.77 -5.38
N ASP A 50 18.81 2.95 -4.23
CA ASP A 50 19.18 2.30 -2.98
C ASP A 50 19.03 0.78 -3.05
N LEU A 51 18.06 0.27 -3.81
CA LEU A 51 17.99 -1.16 -4.10
C LEU A 51 19.17 -1.69 -4.93
N THR A 52 19.82 -0.85 -5.73
CA THR A 52 21.00 -1.26 -6.51
C THR A 52 22.28 -1.25 -5.68
N VAL A 53 22.38 -0.34 -4.69
CA VAL A 53 23.54 -0.22 -3.80
C VAL A 53 23.43 -1.08 -2.54
N THR A 54 22.27 -1.65 -2.27
CA THR A 54 22.03 -2.51 -1.09
C THR A 54 23.07 -3.61 -0.88
N TRP A 55 23.72 -4.09 -1.93
CA TRP A 55 24.70 -5.18 -1.85
C TRP A 55 26.15 -4.69 -1.83
N ASP A 56 26.36 -3.39 -1.69
CA ASP A 56 27.68 -2.77 -1.52
C ASP A 56 28.01 -2.66 -0.02
N GLU A 57 29.16 -3.19 0.39
CA GLU A 57 29.59 -3.26 1.79
C GLU A 57 29.91 -1.87 2.39
N ASP A 58 30.08 -0.85 1.54
CA ASP A 58 30.34 0.53 1.98
C ASP A 58 29.09 1.23 2.57
N TRP A 59 27.90 0.61 2.42
CA TRP A 59 26.61 1.19 2.85
C TRP A 59 25.93 0.34 3.94
N PRO A 60 25.05 0.94 4.78
CA PRO A 60 24.26 0.20 5.76
C PRO A 60 23.14 -0.59 5.06
N VAL A 61 23.53 -1.74 4.53
CA VAL A 61 22.80 -2.63 3.60
C VAL A 61 21.31 -2.77 3.88
N VAL A 62 20.89 -2.92 5.16
CA VAL A 62 19.47 -3.13 5.50
C VAL A 62 18.69 -1.82 5.49
N LEU A 63 19.32 -0.71 5.86
CA LEU A 63 18.71 0.61 5.83
C LEU A 63 18.48 1.07 4.39
N GLU A 64 19.48 0.85 3.51
CA GLU A 64 19.35 1.07 2.06
C GLU A 64 18.21 0.24 1.47
N ALA A 65 18.18 -1.06 1.80
CA ALA A 65 17.09 -1.93 1.35
C ALA A 65 15.72 -1.43 1.82
N GLY A 66 15.61 -0.97 3.06
CA GLY A 66 14.37 -0.46 3.62
C GLY A 66 13.86 0.79 2.90
N TRP A 67 14.72 1.77 2.69
CA TRP A 67 14.41 2.96 1.90
C TRP A 67 14.00 2.59 0.48
N GLY A 68 14.87 1.85 -0.21
CA GLY A 68 14.63 1.44 -1.60
C GLY A 68 13.33 0.67 -1.79
N LEU A 69 13.02 -0.28 -0.89
CA LEU A 69 11.77 -1.05 -0.92
C LEU A 69 10.55 -0.18 -0.64
N PHE A 70 10.65 0.74 0.32
CA PHE A 70 9.53 1.61 0.63
C PHE A 70 9.15 2.44 -0.60
N PHE A 71 10.08 3.19 -1.15
CA PHE A 71 9.79 4.08 -2.28
C PHE A 71 9.55 3.32 -3.60
N THR A 72 10.18 2.18 -3.81
CA THR A 72 9.92 1.36 -5.01
C THR A 72 8.61 0.58 -4.89
N VAL A 73 8.43 -0.21 -3.82
CA VAL A 73 7.31 -1.17 -3.75
C VAL A 73 6.06 -0.56 -3.16
N VAL A 74 6.19 0.24 -2.07
CA VAL A 74 5.01 0.80 -1.39
C VAL A 74 4.49 2.04 -2.11
N VAL A 75 5.37 2.83 -2.77
CA VAL A 75 4.99 4.11 -3.39
C VAL A 75 5.01 4.05 -4.92
N ALA A 76 6.11 3.68 -5.58
CA ALA A 76 6.19 3.74 -7.04
C ALA A 76 5.35 2.64 -7.73
N VAL A 77 5.32 1.41 -7.22
CA VAL A 77 4.52 0.32 -7.80
C VAL A 77 3.02 0.66 -7.89
N PRO A 78 2.34 1.20 -6.86
CA PRO A 78 0.95 1.61 -7.01
C PRO A 78 0.77 2.74 -8.03
N SER A 79 1.70 3.68 -8.17
CA SER A 79 1.66 4.72 -9.19
C SER A 79 1.81 4.13 -10.60
N LEU A 80 2.71 3.17 -10.81
CA LEU A 80 2.80 2.40 -12.05
C LEU A 80 1.52 1.61 -12.34
N ALA A 81 0.87 1.06 -11.31
CA ALA A 81 -0.39 0.36 -11.47
C ALA A 81 -1.54 1.29 -11.91
N VAL A 82 -1.55 2.56 -11.44
CA VAL A 82 -2.46 3.61 -11.94
C VAL A 82 -2.16 3.92 -13.40
N ALA A 83 -0.89 4.10 -13.76
CA ALA A 83 -0.49 4.37 -15.15
C ALA A 83 -0.92 3.24 -16.12
N ALA A 84 -0.77 1.99 -15.70
CA ALA A 84 -1.13 0.82 -16.48
C ALA A 84 -2.65 0.58 -16.54
N GLN A 85 -3.36 0.72 -15.42
CA GLN A 85 -4.76 0.31 -15.29
C GLN A 85 -5.56 1.26 -14.38
N LEU A 86 -6.07 2.37 -14.93
CA LEU A 86 -6.91 3.34 -14.20
C LEU A 86 -8.11 2.70 -13.47
N ARG A 87 -8.71 1.66 -14.05
CA ARG A 87 -9.86 0.95 -13.44
C ARG A 87 -9.52 0.30 -12.10
N ARG A 88 -8.24 0.07 -11.79
CA ARG A 88 -7.76 -0.49 -10.52
C ARG A 88 -7.16 0.56 -9.58
N ALA A 89 -7.25 1.83 -9.93
CA ALA A 89 -6.66 2.93 -9.15
C ALA A 89 -7.05 2.94 -7.66
N ALA A 90 -8.24 2.44 -7.31
CA ALA A 90 -8.65 2.40 -5.90
C ALA A 90 -7.69 1.64 -4.97
N ALA A 91 -7.20 0.48 -5.40
CA ALA A 91 -6.23 -0.30 -4.62
C ALA A 91 -4.91 0.45 -4.47
N SER A 92 -4.45 1.10 -5.55
CA SER A 92 -3.25 1.93 -5.58
C SER A 92 -3.36 3.14 -4.66
N ILE A 93 -4.49 3.86 -4.72
CA ILE A 93 -4.75 5.02 -3.85
C ILE A 93 -4.70 4.60 -2.37
N VAL A 94 -5.32 3.47 -2.00
CA VAL A 94 -5.27 2.99 -0.61
C VAL A 94 -3.86 2.58 -0.22
N GLN A 95 -3.09 1.92 -1.08
CA GLN A 95 -1.70 1.58 -0.78
C GLN A 95 -0.86 2.83 -0.57
N LEU A 96 -0.97 3.85 -1.44
CA LEU A 96 -0.30 5.15 -1.26
C LEU A 96 -0.74 5.83 0.05
N THR A 97 -2.03 5.80 0.39
CA THR A 97 -2.54 6.36 1.65
C THR A 97 -1.95 5.65 2.86
N VAL A 98 -1.81 4.33 2.81
CA VAL A 98 -1.15 3.55 3.87
C VAL A 98 0.32 3.93 3.97
N GLY A 99 1.03 4.01 2.85
CA GLY A 99 2.44 4.43 2.81
C GLY A 99 2.62 5.85 3.37
N ALA A 100 1.79 6.78 2.94
CA ALA A 100 1.78 8.16 3.44
C ALA A 100 1.55 8.23 4.96
N ALA A 101 0.54 7.51 5.46
CA ALA A 101 0.24 7.47 6.89
C ALA A 101 1.40 6.84 7.69
N ALA A 102 2.01 5.79 7.15
CA ALA A 102 3.17 5.14 7.78
C ALA A 102 4.37 6.09 7.88
N LEU A 103 4.70 6.85 6.81
CA LEU A 103 5.75 7.87 6.83
C LEU A 103 5.45 8.99 7.83
N VAL A 104 4.23 9.49 7.85
CA VAL A 104 3.84 10.53 8.81
C VAL A 104 3.96 10.02 10.25
N VAL A 105 3.46 8.83 10.54
CA VAL A 105 3.52 8.25 11.90
C VAL A 105 4.98 7.92 12.25
N GLY A 106 5.72 7.25 11.36
CA GLY A 106 7.13 6.93 11.55
C GLY A 106 7.95 8.18 11.83
N GLY A 107 7.83 9.21 10.97
CA GLY A 107 8.55 10.47 11.16
C GLY A 107 8.16 11.24 12.42
N LEU A 108 6.88 11.22 12.83
CA LEU A 108 6.45 11.84 14.08
C LEU A 108 7.02 11.11 15.31
N VAL A 109 7.04 9.76 15.29
CA VAL A 109 7.59 8.97 16.40
C VAL A 109 9.10 9.07 16.46
N SER A 110 9.78 9.14 15.32
CA SER A 110 11.23 9.36 15.20
C SER A 110 11.65 10.82 15.46
N VAL A 111 10.71 11.77 15.43
CA VAL A 111 10.97 13.23 15.42
C VAL A 111 11.69 13.67 14.14
N GLU A 112 11.56 12.91 13.06
CA GLU A 112 12.17 13.17 11.75
C GLU A 112 11.18 13.92 10.83
N LEU A 113 11.34 15.24 10.71
CA LEU A 113 10.44 16.09 9.94
C LEU A 113 10.49 15.78 8.43
N GLY A 114 11.65 15.39 7.94
CA GLY A 114 11.83 15.01 6.53
C GLY A 114 10.92 13.84 6.12
N ALA A 115 10.83 12.81 6.96
CA ALA A 115 9.93 11.67 6.74
C ALA A 115 8.45 12.11 6.76
N VAL A 116 8.07 13.05 7.63
CA VAL A 116 6.71 13.63 7.65
C VAL A 116 6.42 14.36 6.33
N VAL A 117 7.37 15.17 5.84
CA VAL A 117 7.22 15.88 4.56
C VAL A 117 7.06 14.90 3.40
N LEU A 118 7.87 13.85 3.33
CA LEU A 118 7.72 12.79 2.33
C LEU A 118 6.34 12.13 2.42
N GLY A 119 5.86 11.84 3.63
CA GLY A 119 4.52 11.30 3.85
C GLY A 119 3.41 12.24 3.33
N VAL A 120 3.54 13.54 3.55
CA VAL A 120 2.60 14.54 3.01
C VAL A 120 2.64 14.57 1.48
N LEU A 121 3.81 14.48 0.85
CA LEU A 121 3.94 14.43 -0.61
C LEU A 121 3.26 13.19 -1.20
N VAL A 122 3.44 12.01 -0.58
CA VAL A 122 2.75 10.78 -0.99
C VAL A 122 1.24 10.89 -0.76
N ALA A 123 0.79 11.55 0.32
CA ALA A 123 -0.63 11.79 0.57
C ALA A 123 -1.26 12.71 -0.49
N LEU A 124 -0.53 13.76 -0.92
CA LEU A 124 -0.97 14.65 -2.00
C LEU A 124 -1.07 13.91 -3.34
N GLU A 125 -0.13 13.02 -3.64
CA GLU A 125 -0.20 12.15 -4.80
C GLU A 125 -1.44 11.25 -4.75
N ALA A 126 -1.70 10.58 -3.63
CA ALA A 126 -2.89 9.75 -3.44
C ALA A 126 -4.19 10.54 -3.59
N ALA A 127 -4.23 11.76 -3.02
CA ALA A 127 -5.37 12.68 -3.12
C ALA A 127 -5.60 13.14 -4.57
N LEU A 128 -4.53 13.43 -5.31
CA LEU A 128 -4.62 13.79 -6.74
C LEU A 128 -5.23 12.63 -7.54
N PHE A 129 -4.77 11.39 -7.35
CA PHE A 129 -5.34 10.23 -8.03
C PHE A 129 -6.80 9.97 -7.61
N ALA A 130 -7.17 10.23 -6.36
CA ALA A 130 -8.54 10.13 -5.89
C ALA A 130 -9.43 11.19 -6.56
N ALA A 131 -9.02 12.45 -6.62
CA ALA A 131 -9.76 13.55 -7.22
C ALA A 131 -10.01 13.33 -8.72
N VAL A 132 -9.01 12.82 -9.43
CA VAL A 132 -9.14 12.54 -10.87
C VAL A 132 -10.09 11.38 -11.17
N ARG A 133 -10.22 10.43 -10.22
CA ARG A 133 -11.07 9.26 -10.35
C ARG A 133 -12.57 9.53 -10.15
N ASP A 134 -12.94 10.61 -9.50
CA ASP A 134 -14.36 10.89 -9.11
C ASP A 134 -15.35 10.98 -10.28
N GLY A 135 -14.89 10.96 -11.54
CA GLY A 135 -15.72 10.75 -12.73
C GLY A 135 -16.26 9.33 -12.91
N GLU A 136 -15.68 8.31 -12.27
CA GLU A 136 -16.22 6.93 -12.29
C GLU A 136 -17.15 6.73 -11.08
N ARG A 137 -18.38 6.22 -11.33
CA ARG A 137 -19.35 5.89 -10.27
C ARG A 137 -18.64 5.07 -9.19
N VAL A 138 -18.54 5.62 -7.98
CA VAL A 138 -18.00 4.94 -6.81
C VAL A 138 -18.84 3.68 -6.57
N ARG A 139 -18.33 2.53 -7.00
CA ARG A 139 -18.99 1.25 -6.65
C ARG A 139 -18.80 1.03 -5.15
N PRO A 140 -19.86 0.63 -4.43
CA PRO A 140 -19.77 0.38 -3.00
C PRO A 140 -18.62 -0.57 -2.70
N VAL A 141 -17.83 -0.22 -1.69
CA VAL A 141 -16.73 -1.06 -1.23
C VAL A 141 -17.34 -2.29 -0.56
N ARG A 142 -17.20 -3.45 -1.21
CA ARG A 142 -17.57 -4.73 -0.59
C ARG A 142 -16.36 -5.19 0.23
N LEU A 143 -16.50 -5.16 1.55
CA LEU A 143 -15.53 -5.76 2.46
C LEU A 143 -15.80 -7.26 2.56
N ALA A 144 -14.77 -8.06 2.49
CA ALA A 144 -14.84 -9.51 2.70
C ALA A 144 -13.54 -9.97 3.36
N THR A 145 -13.66 -10.44 4.58
CA THR A 145 -12.51 -10.81 5.42
C THR A 145 -11.90 -12.13 4.96
N ASP A 146 -10.60 -12.10 4.70
CA ASP A 146 -9.77 -13.29 4.54
C ASP A 146 -9.12 -13.63 5.88
N ARG A 147 -9.56 -14.74 6.47
CA ARG A 147 -9.12 -15.15 7.82
C ARG A 147 -7.62 -15.47 7.87
N THR A 148 -7.06 -16.02 6.78
CA THR A 148 -5.64 -16.36 6.71
C THR A 148 -4.78 -15.12 6.74
N LEU A 149 -5.10 -14.11 5.91
CA LEU A 149 -4.37 -12.84 5.90
C LEU A 149 -4.56 -12.08 7.22
N LEU A 150 -5.76 -12.12 7.81
CA LEU A 150 -6.00 -11.50 9.11
C LEU A 150 -5.16 -12.13 10.21
N LEU A 151 -5.07 -13.47 10.23
CA LEU A 151 -4.21 -14.18 11.18
C LEU A 151 -2.73 -13.85 10.98
N LEU A 152 -2.25 -13.84 9.72
CA LEU A 152 -0.88 -13.45 9.40
C LEU A 152 -0.57 -12.00 9.82
N ALA A 153 -1.51 -11.08 9.64
CA ALA A 153 -1.37 -9.71 10.11
C ALA A 153 -1.29 -9.64 11.65
N ALA A 154 -2.17 -10.36 12.36
CA ALA A 154 -2.21 -10.37 13.81
C ALA A 154 -0.92 -10.97 14.43
N VAL A 155 -0.42 -12.07 13.87
CA VAL A 155 0.82 -12.71 14.35
C VAL A 155 2.03 -11.81 14.16
N ALA A 156 2.10 -11.08 13.03
CA ALA A 156 3.24 -10.24 12.71
C ALA A 156 3.13 -8.82 13.29
N ALA A 157 1.95 -8.40 13.76
CA ALA A 157 1.74 -7.05 14.28
C ALA A 157 2.72 -6.70 15.42
N VAL A 158 2.87 -7.60 16.39
CA VAL A 158 3.74 -7.35 17.55
C VAL A 158 5.21 -7.23 17.14
N PRO A 159 5.83 -8.21 16.42
CA PRO A 159 7.22 -8.09 15.98
C PRO A 159 7.48 -6.83 15.15
N TRP A 160 6.60 -6.51 14.19
CA TRP A 160 6.79 -5.34 13.34
C TRP A 160 6.61 -4.02 14.10
N LEU A 161 5.69 -3.95 15.09
CA LEU A 161 5.54 -2.76 15.93
C LEU A 161 6.72 -2.57 16.87
N VAL A 162 7.25 -3.65 17.45
CA VAL A 162 8.48 -3.58 18.25
C VAL A 162 9.63 -3.07 17.39
N TYR A 163 9.82 -3.64 16.22
CA TYR A 163 10.85 -3.20 15.29
C TYR A 163 10.67 -1.73 14.87
N ALA A 164 9.44 -1.27 14.61
CA ALA A 164 9.19 0.13 14.29
C ALA A 164 9.58 1.07 15.44
N ILE A 165 9.33 0.66 16.70
CA ILE A 165 9.71 1.43 17.88
C ILE A 165 11.24 1.47 18.03
N GLU A 166 11.91 0.33 17.88
CA GLU A 166 13.38 0.24 17.93
C GLU A 166 14.05 1.15 16.89
N MET A 167 13.56 1.13 15.65
CA MET A 167 14.07 2.00 14.59
C MET A 167 13.84 3.49 14.91
N ALA A 168 12.67 3.84 15.41
CA ALA A 168 12.36 5.20 15.81
C ALA A 168 13.19 5.68 17.02
N GLU A 169 13.58 4.79 17.92
CA GLU A 169 14.47 5.09 19.04
C GLU A 169 15.90 5.34 18.55
N LEU A 170 16.42 4.50 17.65
CA LEU A 170 17.75 4.68 17.06
C LEU A 170 17.86 6.01 16.31
N ASP A 171 16.83 6.41 15.57
CA ASP A 171 16.77 7.70 14.90
C ASP A 171 16.84 8.88 15.89
N ARG A 172 16.06 8.83 16.98
CA ARG A 172 16.06 9.88 18.01
C ARG A 172 17.36 9.99 18.78
N ASP A 173 18.00 8.87 19.03
CA ASP A 173 19.26 8.86 19.81
C ASP A 173 20.44 9.42 19.00
N GLY A 174 20.40 9.34 17.68
CA GLY A 174 21.41 9.86 16.76
C GLY A 174 22.83 9.29 17.01
N SER A 175 22.92 8.18 17.76
CA SER A 175 24.19 7.56 18.17
C SER A 175 24.57 6.37 17.29
N ALA A 176 23.61 5.82 16.56
CA ALA A 176 23.83 4.70 15.67
C ALA A 176 24.34 5.19 14.30
N GLU A 177 25.15 4.34 13.65
CA GLU A 177 25.50 4.55 12.25
C GLU A 177 24.23 4.52 11.40
N SER A 178 23.95 5.63 10.70
CA SER A 178 22.78 5.78 9.85
C SER A 178 23.20 6.26 8.48
N ASP A 179 22.30 6.20 7.54
CA ASP A 179 22.44 6.85 6.25
C ASP A 179 21.32 7.89 6.03
N ILE A 180 21.62 8.88 5.20
CA ILE A 180 20.77 10.04 4.96
C ILE A 180 20.55 10.18 3.45
N THR A 181 19.33 9.92 3.00
CA THR A 181 18.92 10.20 1.63
C THR A 181 17.95 11.38 1.58
N ASN A 182 18.25 12.37 0.71
CA ASN A 182 17.45 13.59 0.57
C ASN A 182 17.27 14.37 1.90
N GLY A 183 18.21 14.26 2.83
CA GLY A 183 18.16 14.93 4.13
C GLY A 183 17.24 14.25 5.15
N VAL A 184 16.88 12.98 4.94
CA VAL A 184 16.02 12.17 5.81
C VAL A 184 16.81 10.95 6.27
N ASP A 185 16.79 10.67 7.55
CA ASP A 185 17.41 9.49 8.12
C ASP A 185 16.64 8.22 7.74
N HIS A 186 17.37 7.17 7.38
CA HIS A 186 16.78 5.90 6.95
C HIS A 186 16.07 5.15 8.08
N TYR A 187 16.42 5.35 9.33
CA TYR A 187 15.75 4.73 10.49
C TYR A 187 14.27 5.14 10.57
N ALA A 188 13.95 6.41 10.32
CA ALA A 188 12.56 6.88 10.30
C ALA A 188 11.73 6.19 9.20
N VAL A 189 12.32 6.00 8.01
CA VAL A 189 11.67 5.30 6.90
C VAL A 189 11.58 3.80 7.17
N GLN A 190 12.56 3.22 7.87
CA GLN A 190 12.54 1.83 8.29
C GLN A 190 11.40 1.58 9.30
N ALA A 191 11.20 2.49 10.26
CA ALA A 191 10.05 2.46 11.17
C ALA A 191 8.73 2.55 10.39
N ALA A 192 8.65 3.47 9.42
CA ALA A 192 7.48 3.59 8.55
C ALA A 192 7.24 2.32 7.72
N THR A 193 8.30 1.66 7.23
CA THR A 193 8.20 0.40 6.49
C THR A 193 7.54 -0.69 7.33
N ALA A 194 7.96 -0.85 8.58
CA ALA A 194 7.37 -1.82 9.50
C ALA A 194 5.88 -1.56 9.74
N LEU A 195 5.49 -0.30 9.95
CA LEU A 195 4.08 0.10 10.10
C LEU A 195 3.28 -0.17 8.83
N ALA A 196 3.84 0.16 7.66
CA ALA A 196 3.21 -0.07 6.37
C ALA A 196 2.96 -1.56 6.12
N LEU A 197 3.90 -2.45 6.46
CA LEU A 197 3.74 -3.90 6.28
C LEU A 197 2.51 -4.45 6.99
N VAL A 198 2.32 -4.11 8.27
CA VAL A 198 1.15 -4.53 9.05
C VAL A 198 -0.14 -3.98 8.44
N ALA A 199 -0.17 -2.68 8.13
CA ALA A 199 -1.34 -2.01 7.58
C ALA A 199 -1.72 -2.56 6.19
N LEU A 200 -0.74 -2.81 5.31
CA LEU A 200 -0.99 -3.37 3.97
C LEU A 200 -1.57 -4.78 4.04
N VAL A 201 -1.09 -5.64 4.94
CA VAL A 201 -1.66 -6.99 5.11
C VAL A 201 -3.07 -6.92 5.71
N LEU A 202 -3.35 -5.99 6.62
CA LEU A 202 -4.70 -5.74 7.13
C LEU A 202 -5.65 -5.28 6.00
N VAL A 203 -5.23 -4.34 5.16
CA VAL A 203 -6.01 -3.92 3.98
C VAL A 203 -6.24 -5.10 3.04
N ALA A 204 -5.22 -5.90 2.77
CA ALA A 204 -5.34 -7.10 1.94
C ALA A 204 -6.32 -8.13 2.54
N ALA A 205 -6.36 -8.25 3.89
CA ALA A 205 -7.26 -9.16 4.59
C ALA A 205 -8.73 -8.74 4.47
N VAL A 206 -9.03 -7.45 4.49
CA VAL A 206 -10.43 -6.96 4.57
C VAL A 206 -10.99 -6.49 3.23
N TRP A 207 -10.13 -6.15 2.27
CA TRP A 207 -10.57 -5.60 0.99
C TRP A 207 -10.10 -6.41 -0.22
N PRO A 208 -10.98 -7.24 -0.82
CA PRO A 208 -10.65 -8.14 -1.92
C PRO A 208 -9.98 -7.47 -3.12
N ARG A 209 -10.41 -6.25 -3.49
CA ARG A 209 -9.84 -5.53 -4.64
C ARG A 209 -8.39 -5.08 -4.44
N ALA A 210 -7.99 -4.81 -3.19
CA ALA A 210 -6.62 -4.43 -2.84
C ALA A 210 -5.75 -5.63 -2.47
N ARG A 211 -6.35 -6.80 -2.25
CA ARG A 211 -5.70 -8.00 -1.71
C ARG A 211 -4.40 -8.36 -2.41
N ARG A 212 -4.42 -8.45 -3.74
CA ARG A 212 -3.21 -8.79 -4.49
C ARG A 212 -2.16 -7.70 -4.41
N LEU A 213 -2.53 -6.44 -4.68
CA LEU A 213 -1.56 -5.35 -4.70
C LEU A 213 -0.93 -5.17 -3.32
N CYS A 214 -1.73 -4.91 -2.29
CA CYS A 214 -1.21 -4.66 -0.94
C CYS A 214 -0.52 -5.89 -0.34
N GLY A 215 -1.10 -7.09 -0.52
CA GLY A 215 -0.53 -8.32 0.01
C GLY A 215 0.80 -8.69 -0.65
N LEU A 216 0.91 -8.59 -1.98
CA LEU A 216 2.16 -8.88 -2.69
C LEU A 216 3.23 -7.80 -2.43
N SER A 217 2.84 -6.53 -2.30
CA SER A 217 3.77 -5.46 -1.90
C SER A 217 4.36 -5.74 -0.52
N ALA A 218 3.52 -6.01 0.49
CA ALA A 218 3.99 -6.33 1.83
C ALA A 218 4.86 -7.60 1.85
N ALA A 219 4.45 -8.63 1.11
CA ALA A 219 5.22 -9.88 0.99
C ALA A 219 6.60 -9.65 0.38
N SER A 220 6.68 -8.87 -0.71
CA SER A 220 7.95 -8.59 -1.40
C SER A 220 8.91 -7.83 -0.49
N VAL A 221 8.42 -6.81 0.22
CA VAL A 221 9.22 -6.04 1.18
C VAL A 221 9.75 -6.94 2.29
N ALA A 222 8.88 -7.75 2.91
CA ALA A 222 9.28 -8.62 4.01
C ALA A 222 10.29 -9.69 3.57
N VAL A 223 10.06 -10.34 2.42
CA VAL A 223 10.99 -11.35 1.89
C VAL A 223 12.35 -10.73 1.61
N TYR A 224 12.38 -9.57 0.94
CA TYR A 224 13.64 -8.92 0.59
C TYR A 224 14.41 -8.47 1.84
N LEU A 225 13.76 -7.77 2.79
CA LEU A 225 14.38 -7.38 4.06
C LEU A 225 14.90 -8.58 4.84
N GLY A 226 14.13 -9.67 4.88
CA GLY A 226 14.57 -10.91 5.53
C GLY A 226 15.81 -11.52 4.85
N VAL A 227 15.87 -11.54 3.52
CA VAL A 227 17.04 -12.05 2.77
C VAL A 227 18.26 -11.17 3.00
N VAL A 228 18.12 -9.86 2.90
CA VAL A 228 19.21 -8.91 3.11
C VAL A 228 19.76 -9.01 4.54
N SER A 229 18.88 -8.99 5.56
CA SER A 229 19.30 -9.14 6.98
C SER A 229 19.96 -10.49 7.23
N PHE A 230 19.51 -11.57 6.57
CA PHE A 230 20.14 -12.89 6.69
C PHE A 230 21.55 -12.91 6.11
N SER A 231 21.74 -12.22 4.98
CA SER A 231 23.03 -12.14 4.27
C SER A 231 24.04 -11.22 4.97
N SER A 232 23.56 -10.19 5.66
CA SER A 232 24.37 -9.15 6.32
C SER A 232 24.05 -9.07 7.82
N PRO A 233 24.42 -10.09 8.61
CA PRO A 233 24.08 -10.13 10.04
C PRO A 233 24.85 -9.05 10.82
N GLY A 234 24.16 -8.38 11.73
CA GLY A 234 24.75 -7.35 12.60
C GLY A 234 24.88 -5.97 11.97
N THR A 235 24.35 -5.77 10.76
CA THR A 235 24.28 -4.43 10.15
C THR A 235 23.17 -3.60 10.81
N PRO A 236 23.30 -2.27 10.83
CA PRO A 236 22.28 -1.36 11.34
C PRO A 236 20.90 -1.62 10.71
N GLY A 237 19.84 -1.61 11.53
CA GLY A 237 18.50 -1.90 11.09
C GLY A 237 18.20 -3.36 10.70
N GLY A 238 19.20 -4.26 10.80
CA GLY A 238 19.07 -5.68 10.45
C GLY A 238 18.42 -6.53 11.53
N PHE A 239 17.93 -7.70 11.12
CA PHE A 239 17.42 -8.75 12.00
C PHE A 239 18.51 -9.78 12.31
N ASP A 240 18.39 -10.46 13.44
CA ASP A 240 19.15 -11.69 13.64
C ASP A 240 18.70 -12.79 12.63
N ARG A 241 19.46 -13.87 12.54
CA ARG A 241 19.17 -14.94 11.57
C ARG A 241 17.83 -15.60 11.77
N THR A 242 17.34 -15.70 13.00
CA THR A 242 16.05 -16.32 13.32
C THR A 242 14.90 -15.44 12.82
N TRP A 243 14.96 -14.16 13.16
CA TRP A 243 13.98 -13.18 12.70
C TRP A 243 14.02 -12.96 11.19
N SER A 244 15.22 -12.98 10.58
CA SER A 244 15.37 -12.94 9.11
C SER A 244 14.65 -14.09 8.44
N GLY A 245 14.85 -15.32 8.93
CA GLY A 245 14.15 -16.50 8.44
C GLY A 245 12.63 -16.43 8.65
N ALA A 246 12.19 -15.99 9.81
CA ALA A 246 10.77 -15.80 10.11
C ALA A 246 10.12 -14.76 9.18
N CYS A 247 10.84 -13.67 8.88
CA CYS A 247 10.40 -12.62 7.96
C CYS A 247 10.19 -13.15 6.53
N VAL A 248 11.14 -13.94 6.01
CA VAL A 248 11.02 -14.59 4.70
C VAL A 248 9.83 -15.55 4.65
N LEU A 249 9.68 -16.43 5.65
CA LEU A 249 8.58 -17.38 5.72
C LEU A 249 7.22 -16.69 5.83
N TRP A 250 7.12 -15.66 6.66
CA TRP A 250 5.90 -14.88 6.80
C TRP A 250 5.55 -14.16 5.49
N GLY A 251 6.52 -13.50 4.85
CA GLY A 251 6.31 -12.85 3.56
C GLY A 251 5.83 -13.84 2.48
N ALA A 252 6.44 -15.03 2.40
CA ALA A 252 6.02 -16.08 1.49
C ALA A 252 4.58 -16.56 1.77
N ALA A 253 4.21 -16.72 3.06
CA ALA A 253 2.85 -17.09 3.45
C ALA A 253 1.82 -16.02 3.05
N VAL A 254 2.16 -14.72 3.27
CA VAL A 254 1.31 -13.59 2.84
C VAL A 254 1.16 -13.59 1.32
N ALA A 255 2.23 -13.78 0.54
CA ALA A 255 2.17 -13.85 -0.92
C ALA A 255 1.22 -14.95 -1.40
N VAL A 256 1.35 -16.16 -0.85
CA VAL A 256 0.50 -17.30 -1.21
C VAL A 256 -0.97 -17.04 -0.87
N ALA A 257 -1.25 -16.49 0.32
CA ALA A 257 -2.61 -16.17 0.76
C ALA A 257 -3.25 -15.08 -0.13
N ALA A 258 -2.52 -13.99 -0.39
CA ALA A 258 -2.98 -12.89 -1.24
C ALA A 258 -3.26 -13.35 -2.68
N TRP A 259 -2.41 -14.21 -3.23
CA TRP A 259 -2.56 -14.75 -4.58
C TRP A 259 -3.78 -15.67 -4.72
N ARG A 260 -3.96 -16.60 -3.77
CA ARG A 260 -5.09 -17.55 -3.77
C ARG A 260 -6.43 -16.82 -3.57
N GLY A 261 -6.50 -15.93 -2.59
CA GLY A 261 -7.72 -15.17 -2.32
C GLY A 261 -8.15 -14.31 -3.51
N GLY A 262 -7.21 -13.67 -4.23
CA GLY A 262 -7.51 -12.88 -5.41
C GLY A 262 -8.10 -13.69 -6.58
N ARG A 263 -7.74 -14.96 -6.76
CA ARG A 263 -8.32 -15.85 -7.79
C ARG A 263 -9.78 -16.19 -7.49
N SER A 264 -10.09 -16.48 -6.23
CA SER A 264 -11.44 -16.82 -5.79
C SER A 264 -12.42 -15.65 -5.98
N ASP A 265 -11.95 -14.43 -5.79
CA ASP A 265 -12.76 -13.22 -5.96
C ASP A 265 -13.04 -12.92 -7.44
N GLU A 266 -12.09 -13.17 -8.34
CA GLU A 266 -12.26 -13.03 -9.79
C GLU A 266 -13.29 -14.04 -10.35
N GLN A 267 -13.31 -15.26 -9.81
CA GLN A 267 -14.23 -16.33 -10.24
C GLN A 267 -15.69 -16.09 -9.75
N ARG A 268 -15.86 -15.41 -8.60
CA ARG A 268 -17.18 -15.05 -8.04
C ARG A 268 -17.80 -13.79 -8.66
N GLY A 269 -17.12 -13.15 -9.61
CA GLY A 269 -17.58 -11.95 -10.33
C GLY A 269 -18.87 -12.19 -11.15
N PRO A 270 -19.04 -11.63 -12.34
CA PRO A 270 -20.32 -11.41 -13.01
C PRO A 270 -21.25 -12.62 -13.20
N ARG A 271 -20.75 -13.87 -13.07
CA ARG A 271 -21.56 -15.08 -13.29
C ARG A 271 -22.67 -15.28 -12.25
N SER A 272 -22.45 -14.88 -10.99
CA SER A 272 -23.45 -15.01 -9.93
C SER A 272 -24.58 -13.99 -10.08
N GLU A 273 -24.28 -12.76 -10.49
CA GLU A 273 -25.29 -11.72 -10.71
C GLU A 273 -26.21 -12.03 -11.90
N THR A 274 -25.67 -12.63 -12.97
CA THR A 274 -26.44 -13.00 -14.15
C THR A 274 -27.36 -14.19 -13.83
N ALA A 275 -26.87 -15.19 -13.10
CA ALA A 275 -27.66 -16.34 -12.69
C ALA A 275 -28.79 -15.95 -11.71
N GLU A 276 -28.50 -15.05 -10.78
CA GLU A 276 -29.51 -14.57 -9.81
C GLU A 276 -30.59 -13.70 -10.49
N ARG A 277 -30.20 -12.85 -11.42
CA ARG A 277 -31.16 -12.08 -12.25
C ARG A 277 -32.04 -12.99 -13.11
N GLN A 278 -31.45 -14.04 -13.73
CA GLN A 278 -32.22 -15.01 -14.52
C GLN A 278 -33.18 -15.82 -13.63
N ALA A 279 -32.76 -16.23 -12.43
CA ALA A 279 -33.61 -16.94 -11.49
C ALA A 279 -34.78 -16.08 -10.96
N VAL A 280 -34.58 -14.78 -10.79
CA VAL A 280 -35.64 -13.84 -10.40
C VAL A 280 -36.60 -13.61 -11.55
N THR A 281 -36.09 -13.48 -12.79
CA THR A 281 -36.93 -13.26 -13.96
C THR A 281 -37.78 -14.49 -14.30
N SER A 282 -37.23 -15.70 -14.09
CA SER A 282 -37.99 -16.96 -14.33
C SER A 282 -39.08 -17.23 -13.29
N ARG A 283 -39.03 -16.61 -12.09
CA ARG A 283 -40.05 -16.73 -11.04
C ARG A 283 -41.21 -15.73 -11.22
N VAL A 284 -41.05 -14.73 -12.07
CA VAL A 284 -42.08 -13.66 -12.30
C VAL A 284 -42.80 -13.85 -13.63
N ALA A 285 -42.40 -14.81 -14.44
CA ALA A 285 -43.17 -15.16 -15.66
C ALA A 285 -44.44 -15.91 -15.27
N PRO A 286 -45.64 -15.44 -15.69
CA PRO A 286 -46.92 -16.04 -15.36
C PRO A 286 -47.13 -17.39 -16.04
#